data_dfa29d1924fda5cca5e613d3e7dedeb9
#
_entry.id   dfa29d1924fda5cca5e613d3e7dedeb9
#
_cell.length_a   1.000
_cell.length_b   1.000
_cell.length_c   1.000
_cell.angle_alpha   90.00
_cell.angle_beta   90.00
_cell.angle_gamma   90.00
#
_symmetry.space_group_name_H-M   'P 1'
#
loop_
_entity.id
_entity.type
_entity.pdbx_description
1 polymer ?
#
loop_
_entity_poly.entity_id
_entity_poly.type
_entity_poly.pdbx_seq_one_letter_code
_entity_poly.pdbx_strand_id
1 'polypeptide(L)'
;MLAIYIREFMSGNYSTRCKRIVSASFCILVCYQIATQAILRYESVFWEDGGMSSLTVEVDCGIEKGLIISEEHFAEYQRIRAVVEKVSGYEKEKVLYLSENTGYYLEGNQEMSTYSAWMSGVNPHSLQRLGAYYEINSHKMPDIIYVEPEYEDISKEYFKQFHYKAQVIDEGIILLPE
;
A
#
# COMPACT_ATOMS: atom_id res chain seq x y z
N MET A 1 -30.84 12.66 7.12
CA MET A 1 -31.61 12.58 8.37
C MET A 1 -31.43 13.79 9.25
N LEU A 2 -30.22 14.21 9.65
CA LEU A 2 -29.94 15.36 10.52
C LEU A 2 -30.58 16.69 10.01
N ALA A 3 -30.49 16.97 8.73
CA ALA A 3 -31.05 18.19 8.12
C ALA A 3 -32.60 18.31 8.28
N ILE A 4 -33.29 17.17 8.29
CA ILE A 4 -34.73 17.14 8.51
C ILE A 4 -35.06 17.58 9.95
N TYR A 5 -34.36 17.02 10.94
CA TYR A 5 -34.55 17.39 12.34
C TYR A 5 -34.22 18.86 12.62
N ILE A 6 -33.15 19.38 12.02
CA ILE A 6 -32.80 20.80 12.12
C ILE A 6 -33.90 21.68 11.53
N ARG A 7 -34.45 21.32 10.35
CA ARG A 7 -35.53 22.03 9.71
C ARG A 7 -36.81 22.02 10.56
N GLU A 8 -37.21 20.86 11.09
CA GLU A 8 -38.37 20.72 11.97
C GLU A 8 -38.22 21.50 13.25
N PHE A 9 -37.05 21.47 13.88
CA PHE A 9 -36.76 22.27 15.06
C PHE A 9 -36.85 23.77 14.75
N MET A 10 -36.28 24.23 13.65
CA MET A 10 -36.31 25.67 13.29
C MET A 10 -37.72 26.15 12.93
N SER A 11 -38.55 25.29 12.33
CA SER A 11 -39.94 25.58 11.98
C SER A 11 -40.91 25.40 13.18
N GLY A 12 -40.53 24.67 14.21
CA GLY A 12 -41.34 24.40 15.39
C GLY A 12 -41.59 25.66 16.24
N ASN A 13 -42.62 25.59 17.09
CA ASN A 13 -43.12 26.72 17.91
C ASN A 13 -42.29 26.93 19.20
N TYR A 14 -40.95 26.85 19.10
CA TYR A 14 -40.02 27.10 20.22
C TYR A 14 -39.68 28.57 20.36
N SER A 15 -39.35 28.99 21.60
CA SER A 15 -38.93 30.36 21.82
C SER A 15 -37.66 30.72 21.05
N THR A 16 -37.55 31.98 20.62
CA THR A 16 -36.36 32.46 19.89
C THR A 16 -35.05 32.24 20.65
N ARG A 17 -35.11 32.34 21.98
CA ARG A 17 -33.93 32.07 22.86
C ARG A 17 -33.52 30.61 22.80
N CYS A 18 -34.47 29.67 22.87
CA CYS A 18 -34.19 28.25 22.76
C CYS A 18 -33.56 27.90 21.39
N LYS A 19 -34.12 28.43 20.31
CA LYS A 19 -33.54 28.22 18.94
C LYS A 19 -32.11 28.74 18.83
N ARG A 20 -31.82 29.93 19.40
CA ARG A 20 -30.46 30.49 19.40
C ARG A 20 -29.49 29.65 20.20
N ILE A 21 -29.86 29.17 21.39
CA ILE A 21 -29.00 28.33 22.22
C ILE A 21 -28.68 27.02 21.52
N VAL A 22 -29.72 26.34 21.02
CA VAL A 22 -29.52 25.05 20.32
C VAL A 22 -28.66 25.22 19.06
N SER A 23 -28.92 26.28 18.26
CA SER A 23 -28.10 26.56 17.07
C SER A 23 -26.66 26.88 17.46
N ALA A 24 -26.42 27.68 18.49
CA ALA A 24 -25.05 28.00 18.94
C ALA A 24 -24.34 26.75 19.46
N SER A 25 -25.00 25.91 20.25
CA SER A 25 -24.43 24.63 20.73
C SER A 25 -24.10 23.70 19.58
N PHE A 26 -24.97 23.60 18.57
CA PHE A 26 -24.71 22.81 17.38
C PHE A 26 -23.50 23.33 16.60
N CYS A 27 -23.42 24.66 16.40
CA CYS A 27 -22.24 25.25 15.73
C CYS A 27 -20.94 24.97 16.50
N ILE A 28 -20.96 25.09 17.84
CA ILE A 28 -19.80 24.78 18.68
C ILE A 28 -19.38 23.32 18.51
N LEU A 29 -20.33 22.37 18.55
CA LEU A 29 -20.04 20.95 18.35
C LEU A 29 -19.45 20.66 16.97
N VAL A 30 -20.00 21.27 15.92
CA VAL A 30 -19.48 21.11 14.57
C VAL A 30 -18.06 21.68 14.44
N CYS A 31 -17.83 22.90 14.96
CA CYS A 31 -16.51 23.50 14.96
C CYS A 31 -15.49 22.65 15.75
N TYR A 32 -15.90 22.15 16.92
CA TYR A 32 -15.07 21.24 17.72
C TYR A 32 -14.70 19.98 16.92
N GLN A 33 -15.69 19.34 16.29
CA GLN A 33 -15.46 18.14 15.49
C GLN A 33 -14.51 18.41 14.31
N ILE A 34 -14.71 19.53 13.61
CA ILE A 34 -13.83 19.93 12.49
C ILE A 34 -12.40 20.18 12.99
N ALA A 35 -12.26 20.93 14.10
CA ALA A 35 -10.95 21.21 14.68
C ALA A 35 -10.24 19.92 15.13
N THR A 36 -10.96 19.01 15.79
CA THR A 36 -10.40 17.71 16.22
C THR A 36 -9.94 16.89 15.02
N GLN A 37 -10.76 16.79 13.97
CA GLN A 37 -10.38 16.06 12.77
C GLN A 37 -9.19 16.72 12.05
N ALA A 38 -9.14 18.03 12.00
CA ALA A 38 -8.01 18.75 11.40
C ALA A 38 -6.70 18.49 12.16
N ILE A 39 -6.74 18.52 13.51
CA ILE A 39 -5.58 18.19 14.35
C ILE A 39 -5.14 16.75 14.13
N LEU A 40 -6.07 15.79 14.19
CA LEU A 40 -5.76 14.37 13.98
C LEU A 40 -5.13 14.13 12.60
N ARG A 41 -5.63 14.81 11.56
CA ARG A 41 -5.06 14.70 10.21
C ARG A 41 -3.70 15.38 10.06
N TYR A 42 -3.46 16.42 10.85
CA TYR A 42 -2.16 17.10 10.88
C TYR A 42 -1.11 16.24 11.62
N GLU A 43 -1.51 15.57 12.71
CA GLU A 43 -0.63 14.72 13.53
C GLU A 43 -0.41 13.31 12.97
N SER A 44 -1.30 12.83 12.10
CA SER A 44 -1.24 11.48 11.54
C SER A 44 -1.61 11.49 10.06
N VAL A 45 -0.64 11.28 9.21
CA VAL A 45 -0.82 11.09 7.78
C VAL A 45 -0.93 9.59 7.49
N PHE A 46 -1.92 9.22 6.70
CA PHE A 46 -2.14 7.81 6.35
C PHE A 46 -0.97 7.27 5.51
N TRP A 47 -0.43 6.12 5.89
CA TRP A 47 0.74 5.47 5.31
C TRP A 47 2.09 6.16 5.58
N GLU A 48 2.14 7.13 6.46
CA GLU A 48 3.37 7.79 6.89
C GLU A 48 3.60 7.57 8.38
N ASP A 49 4.86 7.46 8.81
CA ASP A 49 5.22 7.24 10.21
C ASP A 49 5.17 8.53 11.07
N GLY A 50 4.55 9.57 10.54
CA GLY A 50 4.43 10.85 11.22
C GLY A 50 3.26 11.71 10.76
N GLY A 51 3.21 12.95 11.26
CA GLY A 51 2.23 13.94 10.86
C GLY A 51 2.67 14.72 9.61
N MET A 52 1.88 15.74 9.25
CA MET A 52 2.19 16.62 8.12
C MET A 52 3.58 17.26 8.18
N SER A 53 4.14 17.43 9.38
CA SER A 53 5.49 17.98 9.56
C SER A 53 6.63 17.04 9.17
N SER A 54 6.37 15.73 9.04
CA SER A 54 7.35 14.74 8.58
C SER A 54 7.46 14.70 7.06
N LEU A 55 6.52 15.29 6.33
CA LEU A 55 6.52 15.33 4.87
C LEU A 55 7.50 16.41 4.38
N THR A 56 8.72 16.01 4.11
CA THR A 56 9.83 16.95 3.82
C THR A 56 10.50 16.71 2.46
N VAL A 57 10.27 15.55 1.84
CA VAL A 57 10.93 15.16 0.59
C VAL A 57 9.95 15.16 -0.55
N GLU A 58 10.22 15.96 -1.59
CA GLU A 58 9.49 15.90 -2.85
C GLU A 58 10.09 14.82 -3.75
N VAL A 59 9.27 13.89 -4.21
CA VAL A 59 9.68 12.84 -5.14
C VAL A 59 9.78 13.41 -6.57
N ASP A 60 10.94 13.28 -7.18
CA ASP A 60 11.24 13.88 -8.50
C ASP A 60 11.00 12.92 -9.67
N CYS A 61 10.83 11.62 -9.43
CA CYS A 61 10.74 10.62 -10.48
C CYS A 61 9.86 9.42 -10.06
N GLY A 62 9.51 8.57 -11.05
CA GLY A 62 8.70 7.36 -10.86
C GLY A 62 7.20 7.65 -10.69
N ILE A 63 6.48 6.67 -10.15
CA ILE A 63 5.00 6.76 -9.99
C ILE A 63 4.58 7.75 -8.91
N GLU A 64 5.43 7.98 -7.91
CA GLU A 64 5.16 8.91 -6.81
C GLU A 64 5.61 10.35 -7.11
N LYS A 65 6.05 10.62 -8.34
CA LYS A 65 6.53 11.95 -8.74
C LYS A 65 5.56 13.07 -8.40
N GLY A 66 6.06 14.08 -7.69
CA GLY A 66 5.32 15.25 -7.25
C GLY A 66 4.61 15.07 -5.91
N LEU A 67 4.71 13.89 -5.27
CA LEU A 67 4.28 13.72 -3.89
C LEU A 67 5.35 14.28 -2.94
N ILE A 68 4.89 14.78 -1.78
CA ILE A 68 5.75 15.15 -0.67
C ILE A 68 5.56 14.09 0.42
N ILE A 69 6.61 13.36 0.74
CA ILE A 69 6.59 12.21 1.63
C ILE A 69 7.64 12.36 2.74
N SER A 70 7.65 11.45 3.71
CA SER A 70 8.68 11.40 4.74
C SER A 70 10.01 10.88 4.18
N GLU A 71 11.11 11.16 4.89
CA GLU A 71 12.43 10.61 4.53
C GLU A 71 12.44 9.09 4.56
N GLU A 72 11.73 8.48 5.50
CA GLU A 72 11.63 7.03 5.65
C GLU A 72 10.88 6.40 4.48
N HIS A 73 9.72 6.95 4.12
CA HIS A 73 8.97 6.52 2.94
C HIS A 73 9.79 6.71 1.65
N PHE A 74 10.52 7.81 1.52
CA PHE A 74 11.39 8.05 0.37
C PHE A 74 12.51 7.01 0.27
N ALA A 75 13.13 6.63 1.38
CA ALA A 75 14.16 5.58 1.40
C ALA A 75 13.59 4.23 0.97
N GLU A 76 12.39 3.88 1.46
CA GLU A 76 11.69 2.66 1.04
C GLU A 76 11.33 2.70 -0.45
N TYR A 77 10.80 3.82 -0.93
CA TYR A 77 10.50 4.01 -2.35
C TYR A 77 11.74 3.87 -3.25
N GLN A 78 12.88 4.44 -2.83
CA GLN A 78 14.14 4.27 -3.56
C GLN A 78 14.60 2.80 -3.57
N ARG A 79 14.42 2.06 -2.46
CA ARG A 79 14.73 0.63 -2.38
C ARG A 79 13.87 -0.16 -3.38
N ILE A 80 12.57 0.09 -3.43
CA ILE A 80 11.65 -0.54 -4.38
C ILE A 80 12.11 -0.31 -5.82
N ARG A 81 12.43 0.93 -6.17
CA ARG A 81 12.89 1.29 -7.51
C ARG A 81 14.19 0.60 -7.88
N ALA A 82 15.15 0.55 -6.97
CA ALA A 82 16.42 -0.14 -7.21
C ALA A 82 16.23 -1.63 -7.49
N VAL A 83 15.33 -2.28 -6.75
CA VAL A 83 14.97 -3.69 -6.97
C VAL A 83 14.29 -3.88 -8.33
N VAL A 84 13.30 -3.05 -8.65
CA VAL A 84 12.58 -3.13 -9.94
C VAL A 84 13.54 -2.91 -11.11
N GLU A 85 14.47 -1.97 -11.01
CA GLU A 85 15.51 -1.76 -12.03
C GLU A 85 16.41 -2.99 -12.20
N LYS A 86 16.86 -3.61 -11.11
CA LYS A 86 17.64 -4.87 -11.13
C LYS A 86 16.84 -6.00 -11.79
N VAL A 87 15.59 -6.21 -11.38
CA VAL A 87 14.71 -7.25 -11.91
C VAL A 87 14.44 -7.03 -13.40
N SER A 88 14.21 -5.79 -13.81
CA SER A 88 13.99 -5.42 -15.22
C SER A 88 15.22 -5.67 -16.09
N GLY A 89 16.42 -5.55 -15.50
CA GLY A 89 17.69 -5.85 -16.18
C GLY A 89 17.84 -7.31 -16.65
N TYR A 90 17.03 -8.24 -16.14
CA TYR A 90 16.99 -9.63 -16.60
C TYR A 90 16.18 -9.82 -17.89
N GLU A 91 15.50 -8.79 -18.40
CA GLU A 91 14.67 -8.81 -19.61
C GLU A 91 13.64 -9.94 -19.64
N LYS A 92 13.06 -10.24 -18.47
CA LYS A 92 12.00 -11.25 -18.31
C LYS A 92 10.62 -10.61 -18.42
N GLU A 93 9.67 -11.34 -19.04
CA GLU A 93 8.32 -10.81 -19.29
C GLU A 93 7.45 -10.89 -18.04
N LYS A 94 7.50 -12.02 -17.31
CA LYS A 94 6.61 -12.33 -16.20
C LYS A 94 7.37 -12.30 -14.87
N VAL A 95 6.92 -11.47 -13.96
CA VAL A 95 7.54 -11.26 -12.65
C VAL A 95 6.58 -11.61 -11.52
N LEU A 96 7.14 -12.20 -10.47
CA LEU A 96 6.51 -12.36 -9.18
C LEU A 96 7.34 -11.62 -8.13
N TYR A 97 6.72 -10.67 -7.42
CA TYR A 97 7.30 -10.05 -6.23
C TYR A 97 6.68 -10.68 -4.98
N LEU A 98 7.48 -11.36 -4.18
CA LEU A 98 7.10 -11.91 -2.88
C LEU A 98 7.42 -10.87 -1.79
N SER A 99 6.51 -9.95 -1.63
CA SER A 99 6.53 -8.80 -0.75
C SER A 99 5.11 -8.42 -0.35
N GLU A 100 4.95 -7.74 0.76
CA GLU A 100 3.69 -7.09 1.13
C GLU A 100 3.50 -5.74 0.42
N ASN A 101 4.57 -5.18 -0.16
CA ASN A 101 4.52 -3.88 -0.83
C ASN A 101 4.13 -4.01 -2.31
N THR A 102 2.98 -3.45 -2.65
CA THR A 102 2.47 -3.44 -4.04
C THR A 102 3.23 -2.48 -4.97
N GLY A 103 4.04 -1.60 -4.42
CA GLY A 103 4.84 -0.61 -5.16
C GLY A 103 5.74 -1.22 -6.22
N TYR A 104 6.25 -2.44 -5.99
CA TYR A 104 7.05 -3.18 -6.97
C TYR A 104 6.32 -3.38 -8.31
N TYR A 105 5.03 -3.73 -8.26
CA TYR A 105 4.24 -3.93 -9.49
C TYR A 105 3.84 -2.63 -10.15
N LEU A 106 3.75 -1.54 -9.39
CA LEU A 106 3.41 -0.23 -9.92
C LEU A 106 4.60 0.42 -10.64
N GLU A 107 5.82 0.27 -10.10
CA GLU A 107 7.05 0.77 -10.74
C GLU A 107 7.52 -0.09 -11.91
N GLY A 108 7.20 -1.39 -11.93
CA GLY A 108 7.60 -2.33 -12.99
C GLY A 108 6.70 -2.26 -14.21
N ASN A 109 7.25 -2.68 -15.36
CA ASN A 109 6.51 -2.81 -16.63
C ASN A 109 6.27 -4.27 -17.04
N GLN A 110 6.74 -5.23 -16.22
CA GLN A 110 6.58 -6.64 -16.51
C GLN A 110 5.15 -7.12 -16.21
N GLU A 111 4.78 -8.22 -16.86
CA GLU A 111 3.52 -8.88 -16.59
C GLU A 111 3.51 -9.50 -15.18
N MET A 112 2.50 -9.22 -14.41
CA MET A 112 2.32 -9.77 -13.07
C MET A 112 1.99 -11.27 -13.13
N SER A 113 2.80 -12.10 -12.45
CA SER A 113 2.65 -13.55 -12.34
C SER A 113 1.98 -13.99 -11.06
N THR A 114 0.90 -13.34 -10.68
CA THR A 114 0.12 -13.71 -9.49
C THR A 114 -1.36 -13.39 -9.70
N TYR A 115 -2.20 -13.98 -8.87
CA TYR A 115 -3.65 -13.70 -8.87
C TYR A 115 -4.00 -12.35 -8.21
N SER A 116 -3.07 -11.73 -7.49
CA SER A 116 -3.26 -10.45 -6.83
C SER A 116 -1.91 -9.76 -6.62
N ALA A 117 -1.84 -8.46 -6.88
CA ALA A 117 -0.69 -7.64 -6.50
C ALA A 117 -0.57 -7.49 -4.97
N TRP A 118 -1.67 -7.65 -4.27
CA TRP A 118 -1.72 -7.60 -2.82
C TRP A 118 -1.70 -9.01 -2.25
N MET A 119 -0.53 -9.52 -1.95
CA MET A 119 -0.37 -10.72 -1.15
C MET A 119 -0.22 -10.30 0.32
N SER A 120 -1.31 -10.41 1.08
CA SER A 120 -1.29 -10.12 2.52
C SER A 120 -0.44 -11.16 3.27
N GLY A 121 0.86 -10.93 3.30
CA GLY A 121 1.87 -11.81 3.87
C GLY A 121 2.26 -13.00 2.98
N VAL A 122 3.56 -13.20 2.87
CA VAL A 122 4.13 -14.40 2.24
C VAL A 122 4.23 -15.50 3.31
N ASN A 123 3.32 -16.46 3.26
CA ASN A 123 3.23 -17.56 4.22
C ASN A 123 2.83 -18.88 3.51
N PRO A 124 2.89 -20.05 4.18
CA PRO A 124 2.59 -21.32 3.55
C PRO A 124 1.23 -21.37 2.84
N HIS A 125 0.20 -20.71 3.39
CA HIS A 125 -1.13 -20.69 2.77
C HIS A 125 -1.20 -19.83 1.51
N SER A 126 -0.50 -18.67 1.50
CA SER A 126 -0.45 -17.81 0.32
C SER A 126 0.33 -18.49 -0.81
N LEU A 127 1.45 -19.17 -0.49
CA LEU A 127 2.23 -19.96 -1.46
C LEU A 127 1.44 -21.17 -1.99
N GLN A 128 0.70 -21.86 -1.13
CA GLN A 128 -0.17 -22.96 -1.57
C GLN A 128 -1.27 -22.47 -2.54
N ARG A 129 -1.89 -21.33 -2.27
CA ARG A 129 -2.86 -20.70 -3.19
C ARG A 129 -2.22 -20.29 -4.51
N LEU A 130 -0.98 -19.79 -4.45
CA LEU A 130 -0.22 -19.44 -5.63
C LEU A 130 0.09 -20.68 -6.48
N GLY A 131 0.46 -21.81 -5.84
CA GLY A 131 0.64 -23.10 -6.53
C GLY A 131 -0.62 -23.57 -7.23
N ALA A 132 -1.76 -23.59 -6.53
CA ALA A 132 -3.05 -23.93 -7.13
C ALA A 132 -3.43 -22.99 -8.30
N TYR A 133 -3.07 -21.71 -8.22
CA TYR A 133 -3.23 -20.77 -9.33
C TYR A 133 -2.40 -21.18 -10.55
N TYR A 134 -1.15 -21.61 -10.37
CA TYR A 134 -0.27 -22.05 -11.45
C TYR A 134 -0.66 -23.41 -12.05
N GLU A 135 -1.24 -24.32 -11.26
CA GLU A 135 -1.79 -25.59 -11.78
C GLU A 135 -2.88 -25.32 -12.84
N ILE A 136 -3.71 -24.28 -12.63
CA ILE A 136 -4.79 -23.90 -13.56
C ILE A 136 -4.24 -23.01 -14.68
N ASN A 137 -3.28 -22.14 -14.37
CA ASN A 137 -2.75 -21.09 -15.23
C ASN A 137 -1.25 -21.28 -15.46
N SER A 138 -0.83 -22.42 -16.01
CA SER A 138 0.60 -22.73 -16.20
C SER A 138 1.37 -21.70 -17.04
N HIS A 139 0.68 -21.02 -17.96
CA HIS A 139 1.24 -19.93 -18.75
C HIS A 139 1.56 -18.67 -17.94
N LYS A 140 1.07 -18.57 -16.70
CA LYS A 140 1.35 -17.48 -15.75
C LYS A 140 2.50 -17.78 -14.79
N MET A 141 3.19 -18.93 -14.94
CA MET A 141 4.41 -19.17 -14.17
C MET A 141 5.41 -18.02 -14.37
N PRO A 142 6.04 -17.52 -13.29
CA PRO A 142 6.96 -16.39 -13.39
C PRO A 142 8.26 -16.79 -14.11
N ASP A 143 8.78 -15.88 -14.93
CA ASP A 143 10.11 -16.03 -15.53
C ASP A 143 11.21 -15.54 -14.58
N ILE A 144 10.83 -14.74 -13.58
CA ILE A 144 11.70 -14.24 -12.52
C ILE A 144 10.87 -13.98 -11.26
N ILE A 145 11.44 -14.32 -10.11
CA ILE A 145 10.80 -14.05 -8.80
C ILE A 145 11.78 -13.23 -7.98
N TYR A 146 11.34 -12.10 -7.46
CA TYR A 146 12.04 -11.40 -6.41
C TYR A 146 11.41 -11.75 -5.06
N VAL A 147 12.24 -11.95 -4.05
CA VAL A 147 11.84 -12.30 -2.68
C VAL A 147 12.52 -11.35 -1.71
N GLU A 148 11.73 -10.69 -0.89
CA GLU A 148 12.27 -9.90 0.22
C GLU A 148 13.00 -10.77 1.25
N PRO A 149 14.01 -10.23 1.97
CA PRO A 149 14.84 -11.01 2.89
C PRO A 149 14.06 -11.80 3.93
N GLU A 150 12.98 -11.25 4.45
CA GLU A 150 12.14 -11.89 5.48
C GLU A 150 11.40 -13.15 5.00
N TYR A 151 11.22 -13.31 3.68
CA TYR A 151 10.52 -14.45 3.07
C TYR A 151 11.46 -15.44 2.36
N GLU A 152 12.78 -15.24 2.50
CA GLU A 152 13.79 -15.98 1.74
C GLU A 152 13.71 -17.49 1.97
N ASP A 153 13.72 -17.93 3.24
CA ASP A 153 13.77 -19.35 3.59
C ASP A 153 12.52 -20.12 3.08
N ILE A 154 11.33 -19.58 3.37
CA ILE A 154 10.08 -20.22 2.97
C ILE A 154 9.93 -20.25 1.44
N SER A 155 10.40 -19.20 0.76
CA SER A 155 10.30 -19.11 -0.69
C SER A 155 11.28 -20.01 -1.40
N LYS A 156 12.53 -20.11 -0.93
CA LYS A 156 13.53 -21.03 -1.48
C LYS A 156 13.06 -22.48 -1.40
N GLU A 157 12.52 -22.87 -0.23
CA GLU A 157 12.00 -24.23 -0.04
C GLU A 157 10.82 -24.50 -0.96
N TYR A 158 9.87 -23.58 -1.03
CA TYR A 158 8.68 -23.73 -1.87
C TYR A 158 9.00 -23.80 -3.37
N PHE A 159 9.80 -22.87 -3.90
CA PHE A 159 10.07 -22.80 -5.34
C PHE A 159 11.11 -23.81 -5.83
N LYS A 160 11.83 -24.49 -4.94
CA LYS A 160 12.72 -25.59 -5.29
C LYS A 160 12.00 -26.72 -6.05
N GLN A 161 10.75 -27.01 -5.70
CA GLN A 161 9.94 -28.02 -6.39
C GLN A 161 9.60 -27.66 -7.85
N PHE A 162 9.71 -26.38 -8.21
CA PHE A 162 9.47 -25.89 -9.57
C PHE A 162 10.77 -25.62 -10.34
N HIS A 163 11.91 -26.11 -9.86
CA HIS A 163 13.23 -25.97 -10.49
C HIS A 163 13.69 -24.51 -10.63
N TYR A 164 13.50 -23.69 -9.59
CA TYR A 164 14.07 -22.35 -9.52
C TYR A 164 15.37 -22.37 -8.73
N LYS A 165 16.37 -21.61 -9.23
CA LYS A 165 17.65 -21.42 -8.61
C LYS A 165 17.76 -20.01 -8.00
N ALA A 166 18.24 -19.93 -6.76
CA ALA A 166 18.39 -18.68 -6.06
C ALA A 166 19.71 -17.97 -6.41
N GLN A 167 19.63 -16.68 -6.64
CA GLN A 167 20.76 -15.76 -6.72
C GLN A 167 20.57 -14.67 -5.66
N VAL A 168 21.54 -14.52 -4.78
CA VAL A 168 21.53 -13.49 -3.71
C VAL A 168 21.89 -12.14 -4.30
N ILE A 169 21.15 -11.12 -3.92
CA ILE A 169 21.41 -9.70 -4.18
C ILE A 169 21.40 -8.93 -2.85
N ASP A 170 21.82 -7.67 -2.84
CA ASP A 170 21.91 -6.88 -1.62
C ASP A 170 20.54 -6.68 -0.94
N GLU A 171 19.48 -6.57 -1.73
CA GLU A 171 18.13 -6.28 -1.27
C GLU A 171 17.24 -7.53 -1.03
N GLY A 172 17.78 -8.75 -1.23
CA GLY A 172 17.04 -10.00 -1.08
C GLY A 172 17.55 -11.10 -2.00
N ILE A 173 16.67 -11.90 -2.56
CA ILE A 173 17.05 -12.93 -3.54
C ILE A 173 16.21 -12.84 -4.82
N ILE A 174 16.82 -13.26 -5.90
CA ILE A 174 16.15 -13.48 -7.18
C ILE A 174 16.14 -15.00 -7.46
N LEU A 175 14.97 -15.53 -7.81
CA LEU A 175 14.82 -16.91 -8.24
C LEU A 175 14.59 -16.93 -9.75
N LEU A 176 15.37 -17.74 -10.45
CA LEU A 176 15.31 -17.93 -11.90
C LEU A 176 15.05 -19.40 -12.23
N PRO A 177 14.27 -19.73 -13.25
CA PRO A 177 14.12 -21.11 -13.75
C PRO A 177 15.48 -21.69 -14.13
N GLU A 178 15.69 -22.98 -13.82
CA GLU A 178 16.90 -23.73 -14.23
C GLU A 178 16.94 -24.03 -15.72
#